data_cb8b9aff36ba92f55a5e4fd624197a06
#
_entry.id   cb8b9aff36ba92f55a5e4fd624197a06
#
_cell.length_a   1.000
_cell.length_b   1.000
_cell.length_c   1.000
_cell.angle_alpha   90.00
_cell.angle_beta   90.00
_cell.angle_gamma   90.00
#
_symmetry.space_group_name_H-M   'P 1'
#
loop_
_entity.id
_entity.type
_entity.pdbx_description
1 polymer ?
#
loop_
_entity_poly.entity_id
_entity_poly.type
_entity_poly.pdbx_seq_one_letter_code
_entity_poly.pdbx_strand_id
1 'polypeptide(L)'
;GPAGISAALMAKKLNLRFQLLEQRTLGGTINSFPRDKIVMTAPMDFPLAGKVKLVTTDKAELISLWKQLITKYGIPIREKVCVRSLSGSDGDFTVKTDRESLKAKKILLAIGRRGTPRRLGVPGEDLDKVSYEISEPGGIIGKHILIVGGGDSAIECALLLFGNQNMVTIAYRSEQFTRLKDKNRQAINAAIDAGRVSVHYKTVVSEIRTNSVILSMHDAHREREIQNDLVFILAGGELPTALLKEAGISIDIKYGEAILK
;
A
#
# COMPACT_ATOMS: atom_id res chain seq x y z
N GLY A 1 7.74 4.82 8.07
CA GLY A 1 6.65 5.81 8.06
C GLY A 1 6.73 6.79 9.24
N PRO A 2 5.79 7.77 9.35
CA PRO A 2 5.86 8.85 10.35
C PRO A 2 5.92 8.36 11.80
N ALA A 3 5.18 7.31 12.13
CA ALA A 3 5.18 6.75 13.49
C ALA A 3 6.56 6.20 13.88
N GLY A 4 7.22 5.46 12.98
CA GLY A 4 8.57 4.93 13.23
C GLY A 4 9.61 6.04 13.33
N ILE A 5 9.50 7.10 12.52
CA ILE A 5 10.38 8.27 12.59
C ILE A 5 10.21 8.99 13.92
N SER A 6 8.96 9.25 14.33
CA SER A 6 8.65 9.91 15.60
C SER A 6 9.18 9.10 16.80
N ALA A 7 8.99 7.78 16.78
CA ALA A 7 9.52 6.87 17.80
C ALA A 7 11.05 6.89 17.86
N ALA A 8 11.72 6.88 16.70
CA ALA A 8 13.17 6.95 16.61
C ALA A 8 13.74 8.29 17.13
N LEU A 9 13.08 9.41 16.82
CA LEU A 9 13.42 10.72 17.35
C LEU A 9 13.26 10.78 18.89
N MET A 10 12.18 10.17 19.41
CA MET A 10 12.00 10.06 20.85
C MET A 10 13.06 9.20 21.51
N ALA A 11 13.41 8.05 20.92
CA ALA A 11 14.48 7.20 21.40
C ALA A 11 15.83 7.95 21.43
N LYS A 12 16.11 8.75 20.38
CA LYS A 12 17.29 9.63 20.33
C LYS A 12 17.27 10.69 21.43
N LYS A 13 16.11 11.35 21.64
CA LYS A 13 15.91 12.33 22.72
C LYS A 13 16.21 11.74 24.10
N LEU A 14 15.82 10.50 24.30
CA LEU A 14 16.00 9.76 25.56
C LEU A 14 17.37 9.06 25.66
N ASN A 15 18.29 9.29 24.70
CA ASN A 15 19.62 8.65 24.64
C ASN A 15 19.57 7.11 24.68
N LEU A 16 18.51 6.50 24.13
CA LEU A 16 18.39 5.05 24.04
C LEU A 16 19.28 4.52 22.89
N ARG A 17 19.84 3.33 23.07
CA ARG A 17 20.45 2.56 21.99
C ARG A 17 19.34 1.83 21.23
N PHE A 18 19.13 2.16 19.98
CA PHE A 18 18.06 1.60 19.16
C PHE A 18 18.48 1.41 17.70
N GLN A 19 17.69 0.65 16.97
CA GLN A 19 17.79 0.46 15.52
C GLN A 19 16.40 0.60 14.92
N LEU A 20 16.26 1.39 13.86
CA LEU A 20 15.03 1.50 13.06
C LEU A 20 15.17 0.57 11.85
N LEU A 21 14.22 -0.36 11.68
CA LEU A 21 14.14 -1.27 10.54
C LEU A 21 13.01 -0.84 9.62
N GLU A 22 13.28 -0.78 8.31
CA GLU A 22 12.28 -0.47 7.28
C GLU A 22 12.32 -1.58 6.21
N GLN A 23 11.15 -2.18 5.96
CA GLN A 23 11.02 -3.28 4.99
C GLN A 23 11.35 -2.84 3.56
N ARG A 24 10.97 -1.64 3.19
CA ARG A 24 11.22 -1.04 1.87
C ARG A 24 12.25 0.08 1.98
N THR A 25 11.90 1.23 1.48
CA THR A 25 12.65 2.47 1.59
C THR A 25 11.95 3.46 2.52
N LEU A 26 12.69 4.45 3.01
CA LEU A 26 12.15 5.50 3.86
C LEU A 26 10.89 6.10 3.25
N GLY A 27 9.83 6.17 4.08
CA GLY A 27 8.54 6.68 3.64
C GLY A 27 7.44 5.62 3.62
N GLY A 28 7.78 4.35 3.52
CA GLY A 28 6.80 3.26 3.53
C GLY A 28 5.67 3.50 2.53
N THR A 29 4.43 3.55 3.00
CA THR A 29 3.23 3.75 2.16
C THR A 29 3.26 5.05 1.34
N ILE A 30 3.82 6.14 1.86
CA ILE A 30 3.88 7.42 1.12
C ILE A 30 4.78 7.29 -0.10
N ASN A 31 5.84 6.50 0.02
CA ASN A 31 6.75 6.29 -1.11
C ASN A 31 6.08 5.55 -2.29
N SER A 32 5.02 4.80 -2.02
CA SER A 32 4.20 4.11 -3.04
C SER A 32 3.10 5.00 -3.66
N PHE A 33 2.95 6.25 -3.24
CA PHE A 33 1.96 7.14 -3.85
C PHE A 33 2.43 7.64 -5.21
N PRO A 34 1.51 7.88 -6.17
CA PRO A 34 1.79 8.63 -7.39
C PRO A 34 2.45 9.99 -7.07
N ARG A 35 3.28 10.48 -7.99
CA ARG A 35 4.04 11.73 -7.79
C ARG A 35 3.14 12.92 -7.47
N ASP A 36 2.05 13.05 -8.22
CA ASP A 36 1.14 14.21 -8.13
C ASP A 36 0.02 14.02 -7.09
N LYS A 37 0.11 12.96 -6.28
CA LYS A 37 -0.90 12.74 -5.23
C LYS A 37 -0.72 13.73 -4.11
N ILE A 38 -1.74 14.57 -3.90
CA ILE A 38 -1.84 15.44 -2.74
C ILE A 38 -2.00 14.61 -1.47
N VAL A 39 -1.14 14.84 -0.51
CA VAL A 39 -1.17 14.21 0.81
C VAL A 39 -1.69 15.23 1.81
N MET A 40 -2.87 14.99 2.36
CA MET A 40 -3.40 15.77 3.48
C MET A 40 -2.83 15.24 4.77
N THR A 41 -2.20 16.10 5.55
CA THR A 41 -1.64 15.76 6.85
C THR A 41 -2.27 16.65 7.92
N ALA A 42 -2.26 16.18 9.16
CA ALA A 42 -2.46 17.04 10.32
C ALA A 42 -1.11 17.64 10.74
N PRO A 43 -1.10 18.77 11.47
CA PRO A 43 0.14 19.28 12.06
C PRO A 43 0.85 18.20 12.85
N MET A 44 2.13 17.99 12.56
CA MET A 44 2.94 16.95 13.18
C MET A 44 3.84 17.59 14.26
N ASP A 45 3.91 16.99 15.44
CA ASP A 45 4.84 17.37 16.49
C ASP A 45 5.89 16.26 16.65
N PHE A 46 7.07 16.50 16.12
CA PHE A 46 8.17 15.54 16.17
C PHE A 46 9.07 15.79 17.39
N PRO A 47 9.39 14.76 18.16
CA PRO A 47 10.42 14.87 19.18
C PRO A 47 11.72 15.45 18.59
N LEU A 48 12.38 16.36 19.32
CA LEU A 48 13.58 17.11 18.89
C LEU A 48 13.37 18.11 17.75
N ALA A 49 12.43 17.91 16.85
CA ALA A 49 12.20 18.77 15.69
C ALA A 49 11.06 19.78 15.90
N GLY A 50 10.16 19.52 16.86
CA GLY A 50 9.03 20.38 17.18
C GLY A 50 7.90 20.28 16.14
N LYS A 51 7.06 21.32 16.13
CA LYS A 51 5.86 21.38 15.31
C LYS A 51 6.18 21.67 13.83
N VAL A 52 5.73 20.77 12.96
CA VAL A 52 5.77 20.93 11.52
C VAL A 52 4.35 21.15 11.00
N LYS A 53 4.11 22.33 10.43
CA LYS A 53 2.79 22.74 9.90
C LYS A 53 2.73 22.42 8.40
N LEU A 54 2.58 21.15 8.06
CA LEU A 54 2.23 20.71 6.71
C LEU A 54 0.77 20.26 6.75
N VAL A 55 -0.13 21.01 6.10
CA VAL A 55 -1.56 20.67 6.02
C VAL A 55 -1.85 19.95 4.69
N THR A 56 -1.28 20.50 3.62
CA THR A 56 -1.35 19.94 2.28
C THR A 56 0.07 19.90 1.74
N THR A 57 0.50 18.77 1.26
CA THR A 57 1.85 18.53 0.77
C THR A 57 1.82 17.50 -0.35
N ASP A 58 2.92 17.31 -1.04
CA ASP A 58 3.11 16.23 -1.98
C ASP A 58 4.03 15.13 -1.42
N LYS A 59 4.16 14.06 -2.18
CA LYS A 59 5.05 12.93 -1.84
C LYS A 59 6.50 13.38 -1.68
N ALA A 60 6.99 14.24 -2.59
CA ALA A 60 8.40 14.60 -2.64
C ALA A 60 8.80 15.47 -1.43
N GLU A 61 7.98 16.45 -1.10
CA GLU A 61 8.18 17.34 0.05
C GLU A 61 8.17 16.53 1.36
N LEU A 62 7.20 15.62 1.53
CA LEU A 62 7.09 14.82 2.74
C LEU A 62 8.26 13.84 2.91
N ILE A 63 8.70 13.20 1.84
CA ILE A 63 9.89 12.31 1.86
C ILE A 63 11.16 13.12 2.13
N SER A 64 11.28 14.31 1.55
CA SER A 64 12.40 15.22 1.79
C SER A 64 12.49 15.62 3.26
N LEU A 65 11.36 16.03 3.87
CA LEU A 65 11.28 16.31 5.31
C LEU A 65 11.78 15.13 6.14
N TRP A 66 11.32 13.91 5.86
CA TRP A 66 11.73 12.75 6.63
C TRP A 66 13.22 12.41 6.45
N LYS A 67 13.75 12.56 5.23
CA LYS A 67 15.21 12.43 5.00
C LYS A 67 16.01 13.43 5.81
N GLN A 68 15.57 14.70 5.82
CA GLN A 68 16.21 15.75 6.61
C GLN A 68 16.21 15.42 8.11
N LEU A 69 15.08 14.94 8.66
CA LEU A 69 14.98 14.55 10.06
C LEU A 69 15.93 13.38 10.40
N ILE A 70 15.94 12.33 9.56
CA ILE A 70 16.84 11.17 9.73
C ILE A 70 18.30 11.60 9.74
N THR A 71 18.71 12.41 8.76
CA THR A 71 20.08 12.89 8.61
C THR A 71 20.48 13.84 9.74
N LYS A 72 19.65 14.87 10.00
CA LYS A 72 19.93 15.90 11.02
C LYS A 72 20.16 15.31 12.41
N TYR A 73 19.38 14.30 12.77
CA TYR A 73 19.44 13.70 14.12
C TYR A 73 20.24 12.38 14.17
N GLY A 74 20.86 11.98 13.06
CA GLY A 74 21.66 10.76 12.99
C GLY A 74 20.88 9.53 13.40
N ILE A 75 19.67 9.32 12.84
CA ILE A 75 18.83 8.18 13.17
C ILE A 75 19.35 6.92 12.44
N PRO A 76 19.69 5.84 13.17
CA PRO A 76 20.18 4.61 12.57
C PRO A 76 19.02 3.83 11.91
N ILE A 77 18.77 4.10 10.64
CA ILE A 77 17.78 3.38 9.83
C ILE A 77 18.46 2.34 8.94
N ARG A 78 17.90 1.14 8.89
CA ARG A 78 18.27 0.07 7.97
C ARG A 78 17.08 -0.21 7.05
N GLU A 79 17.24 0.17 5.79
CA GLU A 79 16.25 -0.04 4.74
C GLU A 79 16.39 -1.41 4.09
N LYS A 80 15.30 -1.87 3.43
CA LYS A 80 15.23 -3.18 2.77
C LYS A 80 15.56 -4.33 3.72
N VAL A 81 15.08 -4.24 4.95
CA VAL A 81 15.20 -5.28 6.00
C VAL A 81 13.81 -5.68 6.44
N CYS A 82 13.42 -6.89 6.07
CA CYS A 82 12.10 -7.43 6.38
C CYS A 82 12.15 -8.27 7.66
N VAL A 83 11.37 -7.86 8.68
CA VAL A 83 11.19 -8.66 9.88
C VAL A 83 10.28 -9.84 9.54
N ARG A 84 10.75 -11.06 9.80
CA ARG A 84 10.04 -12.32 9.50
C ARG A 84 9.32 -12.87 10.71
N SER A 85 9.94 -12.83 11.88
CA SER A 85 9.32 -13.27 13.12
C SER A 85 9.87 -12.54 14.33
N LEU A 86 9.08 -12.53 15.39
CA LEU A 86 9.41 -11.99 16.70
C LEU A 86 9.19 -13.09 17.74
N SER A 87 10.13 -13.29 18.64
CA SER A 87 10.03 -14.29 19.71
C SER A 87 10.72 -13.78 20.98
N GLY A 88 10.46 -14.41 22.11
CA GLY A 88 10.98 -14.03 23.41
C GLY A 88 9.96 -13.31 24.28
N SER A 89 10.44 -12.65 25.30
CA SER A 89 9.63 -11.93 26.28
C SER A 89 10.27 -10.60 26.63
N ASP A 90 9.63 -9.86 27.51
CA ASP A 90 10.13 -8.56 27.98
C ASP A 90 11.55 -8.66 28.52
N GLY A 91 12.44 -7.84 27.99
CA GLY A 91 13.85 -7.80 28.30
C GLY A 91 14.77 -8.68 27.41
N ASP A 92 14.23 -9.70 26.71
CA ASP A 92 14.99 -10.61 25.83
C ASP A 92 14.20 -11.03 24.58
N PHE A 93 13.99 -10.10 23.67
CA PHE A 93 13.40 -10.37 22.38
C PHE A 93 14.44 -10.79 21.34
N THR A 94 14.03 -11.70 20.47
CA THR A 94 14.74 -12.04 19.24
C THR A 94 13.91 -11.57 18.04
N VAL A 95 14.50 -10.71 17.21
CA VAL A 95 13.93 -10.19 15.97
C VAL A 95 14.63 -10.88 14.82
N LYS A 96 13.94 -11.81 14.13
CA LYS A 96 14.48 -12.50 12.95
C LYS A 96 14.11 -11.72 11.70
N THR A 97 15.13 -11.35 10.93
CA THR A 97 14.95 -10.67 9.64
C THR A 97 15.30 -11.61 8.48
N ASP A 98 15.11 -11.14 7.26
CA ASP A 98 15.57 -11.81 6.04
C ASP A 98 17.10 -11.83 5.88
N ARG A 99 17.85 -11.13 6.75
CA ARG A 99 19.30 -11.01 6.70
C ARG A 99 20.00 -11.59 7.93
N GLU A 100 19.44 -11.37 9.12
CA GLU A 100 20.08 -11.71 10.39
C GLU A 100 19.06 -11.81 11.53
N SER A 101 19.53 -12.25 12.70
CA SER A 101 18.76 -12.21 13.94
C SER A 101 19.34 -11.14 14.87
N LEU A 102 18.49 -10.28 15.41
CA LEU A 102 18.83 -9.20 16.31
C LEU A 102 18.26 -9.45 17.70
N LYS A 103 18.99 -9.06 18.73
CA LYS A 103 18.51 -9.07 20.12
C LYS A 103 18.05 -7.67 20.54
N ALA A 104 16.91 -7.60 21.23
CA ALA A 104 16.36 -6.36 21.74
C ALA A 104 15.68 -6.55 23.09
N LYS A 105 15.85 -5.59 24.00
CA LYS A 105 15.11 -5.59 25.27
C LYS A 105 13.65 -5.20 25.11
N LYS A 106 13.36 -4.31 24.14
CA LYS A 106 12.03 -3.78 23.84
C LYS A 106 11.86 -3.65 22.34
N ILE A 107 10.63 -3.84 21.87
CA ILE A 107 10.24 -3.70 20.48
C ILE A 107 9.07 -2.73 20.39
N LEU A 108 9.17 -1.73 19.50
CA LEU A 108 8.07 -0.86 19.13
C LEU A 108 7.65 -1.16 17.70
N LEU A 109 6.40 -1.56 17.51
CA LEU A 109 5.84 -1.88 16.20
C LEU A 109 5.23 -0.63 15.56
N ALA A 110 5.85 -0.14 14.48
CA ALA A 110 5.37 0.98 13.68
C ALA A 110 5.10 0.56 12.23
N ILE A 111 4.59 -0.67 12.04
CA ILE A 111 4.43 -1.38 10.76
C ILE A 111 3.30 -0.85 9.88
N GLY A 112 2.55 0.13 10.38
CA GLY A 112 1.42 0.72 9.67
C GLY A 112 0.22 -0.23 9.58
N ARG A 113 -0.77 0.21 8.80
CA ARG A 113 -2.06 -0.48 8.69
C ARG A 113 -2.24 -1.22 7.36
N ARG A 114 -1.50 -0.85 6.31
CA ARG A 114 -1.70 -1.40 4.96
C ARG A 114 -1.23 -2.84 4.81
N GLY A 115 -0.25 -3.27 5.59
CA GLY A 115 0.34 -4.60 5.45
C GLY A 115 1.03 -4.80 4.09
N THR A 116 1.10 -6.06 3.67
CA THR A 116 1.59 -6.46 2.34
C THR A 116 0.44 -6.38 1.33
N PRO A 117 0.68 -5.97 0.08
CA PRO A 117 -0.34 -6.08 -0.97
C PRO A 117 -0.88 -7.50 -1.05
N ARG A 118 -2.19 -7.63 -1.19
CA ARG A 118 -2.82 -8.93 -1.36
C ARG A 118 -2.44 -9.50 -2.72
N ARG A 119 -1.88 -10.69 -2.71
CA ARG A 119 -1.64 -11.48 -3.92
C ARG A 119 -2.93 -12.17 -4.37
N LEU A 120 -3.05 -12.38 -5.68
CA LEU A 120 -4.16 -13.14 -6.25
C LEU A 120 -3.92 -14.64 -6.16
N GLY A 121 -2.65 -15.06 -6.17
CA GLY A 121 -2.24 -16.47 -6.16
C GLY A 121 -2.50 -17.16 -7.51
N VAL A 122 -2.45 -16.42 -8.60
CA VAL A 122 -2.72 -16.93 -9.95
C VAL A 122 -1.44 -17.10 -10.77
N PRO A 123 -1.43 -18.02 -11.75
CA PRO A 123 -0.32 -18.15 -12.69
C PRO A 123 -0.01 -16.81 -13.37
N GLY A 124 1.27 -16.50 -13.51
CA GLY A 124 1.75 -15.27 -14.16
C GLY A 124 1.69 -14.00 -13.31
N GLU A 125 1.32 -14.08 -12.05
CA GLU A 125 1.29 -12.92 -11.15
C GLU A 125 2.68 -12.31 -10.89
N ASP A 126 3.75 -13.05 -11.13
CA ASP A 126 5.14 -12.60 -10.97
C ASP A 126 5.76 -12.03 -12.26
N LEU A 127 4.99 -11.87 -13.33
CA LEU A 127 5.44 -11.23 -14.58
C LEU A 127 5.74 -9.75 -14.35
N ASP A 128 6.74 -9.21 -15.04
CA ASP A 128 7.20 -7.81 -14.94
C ASP A 128 6.11 -6.77 -15.21
N LYS A 129 5.08 -7.13 -15.97
CA LYS A 129 3.92 -6.27 -16.26
C LYS A 129 2.95 -6.13 -15.08
N VAL A 130 3.14 -6.90 -13.99
CA VAL A 130 2.26 -6.88 -12.82
C VAL A 130 2.82 -5.96 -11.75
N SER A 131 2.00 -5.05 -11.25
CA SER A 131 2.37 -4.14 -10.17
C SER A 131 1.25 -4.02 -9.12
N TYR A 132 1.64 -3.77 -7.88
CA TYR A 132 0.73 -3.52 -6.76
C TYR A 132 0.63 -2.04 -6.40
N GLU A 133 1.31 -1.20 -7.13
CA GLU A 133 1.33 0.26 -6.94
C GLU A 133 1.58 0.96 -8.27
N ILE A 134 1.13 2.21 -8.37
CA ILE A 134 1.40 3.06 -9.52
C ILE A 134 2.29 4.23 -9.07
N SER A 135 3.47 4.33 -9.65
CA SER A 135 4.44 5.37 -9.29
C SER A 135 4.42 6.57 -10.24
N GLU A 136 4.37 6.32 -11.54
CA GLU A 136 4.46 7.33 -12.60
C GLU A 136 3.41 7.11 -13.69
N PRO A 137 2.15 7.53 -13.46
CA PRO A 137 1.06 7.29 -14.41
C PRO A 137 1.26 8.05 -15.74
N GLY A 138 1.93 9.19 -15.72
CA GLY A 138 2.14 10.03 -16.91
C GLY A 138 3.01 9.41 -18.01
N GLY A 139 3.85 8.43 -17.66
CA GLY A 139 4.68 7.69 -18.62
C GLY A 139 3.98 6.51 -19.31
N ILE A 140 2.74 6.20 -18.92
CA ILE A 140 1.96 5.07 -19.45
C ILE A 140 1.03 5.60 -20.53
N ILE A 141 1.30 5.26 -21.79
CA ILE A 141 0.58 5.80 -22.96
C ILE A 141 0.23 4.67 -23.92
N GLY A 142 -1.01 4.65 -24.43
CA GLY A 142 -1.47 3.73 -25.48
C GLY A 142 -1.48 2.25 -25.07
N LYS A 143 -1.70 1.95 -23.78
CA LYS A 143 -1.63 0.60 -23.21
C LYS A 143 -3.00 0.01 -22.90
N HIS A 144 -3.11 -1.32 -23.02
CA HIS A 144 -4.21 -2.10 -22.46
C HIS A 144 -3.91 -2.42 -21.01
N ILE A 145 -4.67 -1.81 -20.10
CA ILE A 145 -4.39 -1.86 -18.67
C ILE A 145 -5.54 -2.58 -17.95
N LEU A 146 -5.18 -3.58 -17.16
CA LEU A 146 -6.12 -4.21 -16.23
C LEU A 146 -5.86 -3.71 -14.81
N ILE A 147 -6.91 -3.28 -14.14
CA ILE A 147 -6.88 -2.94 -12.70
C ILE A 147 -7.74 -3.96 -11.96
N VAL A 148 -7.15 -4.65 -11.00
CA VAL A 148 -7.84 -5.63 -10.16
C VAL A 148 -8.17 -5.02 -8.82
N GLY A 149 -9.47 -4.78 -8.57
CA GLY A 149 -9.95 -4.19 -7.33
C GLY A 149 -11.10 -3.22 -7.53
N GLY A 150 -11.76 -2.83 -6.44
CA GLY A 150 -12.94 -1.94 -6.49
C GLY A 150 -12.99 -0.97 -5.31
N GLY A 151 -11.86 -0.70 -4.66
CA GLY A 151 -11.72 0.34 -3.65
C GLY A 151 -11.21 1.66 -4.22
N ASP A 152 -11.17 2.72 -3.39
CA ASP A 152 -10.72 4.06 -3.82
C ASP A 152 -9.38 4.04 -4.55
N SER A 153 -8.41 3.24 -4.11
CA SER A 153 -7.10 3.18 -4.77
C SER A 153 -7.18 2.63 -6.20
N ALA A 154 -8.04 1.64 -6.45
CA ALA A 154 -8.25 1.08 -7.78
C ALA A 154 -8.93 2.10 -8.70
N ILE A 155 -9.93 2.79 -8.19
CA ILE A 155 -10.66 3.81 -8.93
C ILE A 155 -9.77 5.02 -9.23
N GLU A 156 -9.02 5.52 -8.25
CA GLU A 156 -8.07 6.61 -8.44
C GLU A 156 -7.01 6.23 -9.51
N CYS A 157 -6.53 4.99 -9.49
CA CYS A 157 -5.61 4.47 -10.50
C CYS A 157 -6.25 4.47 -11.91
N ALA A 158 -7.49 3.98 -12.05
CA ALA A 158 -8.21 3.99 -13.31
C ALA A 158 -8.40 5.40 -13.87
N LEU A 159 -8.82 6.34 -13.00
CA LEU A 159 -9.02 7.74 -13.35
C LEU A 159 -7.72 8.48 -13.73
N LEU A 160 -6.58 8.06 -13.19
CA LEU A 160 -5.28 8.60 -13.57
C LEU A 160 -4.81 8.09 -14.94
N LEU A 161 -5.19 6.86 -15.30
CA LEU A 161 -4.64 6.17 -16.46
C LEU A 161 -5.47 6.35 -17.74
N PHE A 162 -6.79 6.56 -17.65
CA PHE A 162 -7.63 6.60 -18.87
C PHE A 162 -7.34 7.80 -19.78
N GLY A 163 -6.66 8.85 -19.26
CA GLY A 163 -6.44 10.10 -20.00
C GLY A 163 -5.37 10.04 -21.10
N ASN A 164 -4.51 9.01 -21.11
CA ASN A 164 -3.33 8.94 -21.99
C ASN A 164 -3.48 7.91 -23.11
N GLN A 165 -4.62 7.93 -23.82
CA GLN A 165 -4.93 6.96 -24.89
C GLN A 165 -4.88 5.49 -24.41
N ASN A 166 -4.94 5.25 -23.14
CA ASN A 166 -4.94 3.91 -22.56
C ASN A 166 -6.36 3.32 -22.58
N MET A 167 -6.45 2.01 -22.82
CA MET A 167 -7.66 1.23 -22.66
C MET A 167 -7.66 0.62 -21.25
N VAL A 168 -8.46 1.20 -20.37
CA VAL A 168 -8.51 0.81 -18.95
C VAL A 168 -9.69 -0.09 -18.69
N THR A 169 -9.40 -1.27 -18.16
CA THR A 169 -10.40 -2.27 -17.72
C THR A 169 -10.25 -2.50 -16.23
N ILE A 170 -11.36 -2.55 -15.49
CA ILE A 170 -11.40 -2.90 -14.08
C ILE A 170 -12.03 -4.29 -13.93
N ALA A 171 -11.35 -5.23 -13.29
CA ALA A 171 -11.94 -6.50 -12.84
C ALA A 171 -12.27 -6.39 -11.35
N TYR A 172 -13.56 -6.56 -11.03
CA TYR A 172 -14.04 -6.49 -9.66
C TYR A 172 -14.91 -7.69 -9.30
N ARG A 173 -14.56 -8.36 -8.20
CA ARG A 173 -15.22 -9.60 -7.76
C ARG A 173 -16.65 -9.45 -7.29
N SER A 174 -17.07 -8.24 -6.87
CA SER A 174 -18.43 -7.96 -6.38
C SER A 174 -19.32 -7.40 -7.48
N GLU A 175 -20.62 -7.31 -7.22
CA GLU A 175 -21.65 -6.85 -8.18
C GLU A 175 -21.59 -5.35 -8.44
N GLN A 176 -21.09 -4.57 -7.48
CA GLN A 176 -21.03 -3.11 -7.56
C GLN A 176 -20.00 -2.54 -6.60
N PHE A 177 -19.57 -1.32 -6.83
CA PHE A 177 -18.68 -0.61 -5.93
C PHE A 177 -19.42 -0.15 -4.66
N THR A 178 -19.20 -0.81 -3.51
CA THR A 178 -19.92 -0.50 -2.26
C THR A 178 -19.17 0.44 -1.32
N ARG A 179 -17.83 0.56 -1.46
CA ARG A 179 -16.95 1.22 -0.48
C ARG A 179 -16.20 2.42 -1.03
N LEU A 180 -16.74 3.08 -2.04
CA LEU A 180 -16.13 4.27 -2.62
C LEU A 180 -16.56 5.53 -1.89
N LYS A 181 -15.63 6.47 -1.76
CA LYS A 181 -15.94 7.87 -1.45
C LYS A 181 -16.81 8.46 -2.55
N ASP A 182 -17.73 9.35 -2.21
CA ASP A 182 -18.69 9.92 -3.17
C ASP A 182 -18.01 10.57 -4.37
N LYS A 183 -16.94 11.31 -4.16
CA LYS A 183 -16.14 11.90 -5.25
C LYS A 183 -15.63 10.86 -6.24
N ASN A 184 -15.10 9.75 -5.75
CA ASN A 184 -14.57 8.68 -6.60
C ASN A 184 -15.69 7.93 -7.31
N ARG A 185 -16.82 7.73 -6.64
CA ARG A 185 -18.03 7.11 -7.21
C ARG A 185 -18.57 7.93 -8.37
N GLN A 186 -18.73 9.23 -8.21
CA GLN A 186 -19.20 10.13 -9.26
C GLN A 186 -18.25 10.13 -10.47
N ALA A 187 -16.94 10.27 -10.20
CA ALA A 187 -15.92 10.32 -11.25
C ALA A 187 -15.83 9.02 -12.07
N ILE A 188 -15.87 7.85 -11.41
CA ILE A 188 -15.80 6.57 -12.13
C ILE A 188 -17.06 6.29 -12.93
N ASN A 189 -18.26 6.61 -12.41
CA ASN A 189 -19.49 6.44 -13.14
C ASN A 189 -19.49 7.31 -14.42
N ALA A 190 -19.09 8.57 -14.32
CA ALA A 190 -18.94 9.44 -15.48
C ALA A 190 -17.93 8.90 -16.51
N ALA A 191 -16.84 8.27 -16.07
CA ALA A 191 -15.86 7.66 -16.96
C ALA A 191 -16.39 6.39 -17.65
N ILE A 192 -17.20 5.60 -16.96
CA ILE A 192 -17.89 4.41 -17.51
C ILE A 192 -18.93 4.84 -18.53
N ASP A 193 -19.80 5.78 -18.19
CA ASP A 193 -20.85 6.29 -19.06
C ASP A 193 -20.30 6.93 -20.34
N ALA A 194 -19.11 7.56 -20.24
CA ALA A 194 -18.38 8.09 -21.38
C ALA A 194 -17.58 7.02 -22.18
N GLY A 195 -17.67 5.75 -21.81
CA GLY A 195 -16.95 4.65 -22.48
C GLY A 195 -15.43 4.69 -22.31
N ARG A 196 -14.90 5.45 -21.35
CA ARG A 196 -13.46 5.62 -21.12
C ARG A 196 -12.84 4.54 -20.25
N VAL A 197 -13.66 3.89 -19.42
CA VAL A 197 -13.25 2.80 -18.54
C VAL A 197 -14.27 1.67 -18.65
N SER A 198 -13.79 0.45 -18.90
CA SER A 198 -14.63 -0.76 -18.89
C SER A 198 -14.58 -1.42 -17.51
N VAL A 199 -15.73 -1.90 -17.02
CA VAL A 199 -15.80 -2.61 -15.74
C VAL A 199 -16.42 -3.99 -15.92
N HIS A 200 -15.70 -5.01 -15.47
CA HIS A 200 -16.22 -6.38 -15.35
C HIS A 200 -16.50 -6.66 -13.87
N TYR A 201 -17.79 -6.62 -13.51
CA TYR A 201 -18.25 -7.03 -12.18
C TYR A 201 -18.33 -8.55 -12.07
N LYS A 202 -18.40 -9.09 -10.84
CA LYS A 202 -18.42 -10.54 -10.54
C LYS A 202 -17.29 -11.31 -11.22
N THR A 203 -16.14 -10.65 -11.39
CA THR A 203 -15.05 -11.16 -12.23
C THR A 203 -13.75 -11.19 -11.42
N VAL A 204 -13.04 -12.30 -11.56
CA VAL A 204 -11.70 -12.50 -10.98
C VAL A 204 -10.70 -12.81 -12.10
N VAL A 205 -9.44 -12.56 -11.84
CA VAL A 205 -8.34 -13.00 -12.71
C VAL A 205 -8.07 -14.45 -12.42
N SER A 206 -8.01 -15.31 -13.44
CA SER A 206 -7.64 -16.72 -13.33
C SER A 206 -6.19 -16.98 -13.78
N GLU A 207 -5.69 -16.24 -14.77
CA GLU A 207 -4.32 -16.36 -15.27
C GLU A 207 -3.85 -15.03 -15.86
N ILE A 208 -2.57 -14.71 -15.69
CA ILE A 208 -1.91 -13.57 -16.34
C ILE A 208 -0.86 -14.12 -17.31
N ARG A 209 -0.99 -13.78 -18.59
CA ARG A 209 -0.08 -14.17 -19.66
C ARG A 209 0.74 -12.97 -20.14
N THR A 210 1.75 -13.19 -20.95
CA THR A 210 2.63 -12.11 -21.45
C THR A 210 1.86 -10.96 -22.09
N ASN A 211 0.89 -11.24 -22.97
CA ASN A 211 0.17 -10.23 -23.74
C ASN A 211 -1.35 -10.22 -23.48
N SER A 212 -1.82 -11.02 -22.54
CA SER A 212 -3.25 -11.14 -22.22
C SER A 212 -3.48 -11.47 -20.76
N VAL A 213 -4.74 -11.44 -20.34
CA VAL A 213 -5.21 -11.91 -19.05
C VAL A 213 -6.50 -12.70 -19.24
N ILE A 214 -6.61 -13.82 -18.53
CA ILE A 214 -7.84 -14.61 -18.48
C ILE A 214 -8.67 -14.14 -17.28
N LEU A 215 -9.88 -13.72 -17.56
CA LEU A 215 -10.89 -13.33 -16.59
C LEU A 215 -11.93 -14.43 -16.45
N SER A 216 -12.22 -14.84 -15.22
CA SER A 216 -13.26 -15.81 -14.90
C SER A 216 -14.47 -15.10 -14.26
N MET A 217 -15.65 -15.34 -14.80
CA MET A 217 -16.91 -14.83 -14.26
C MET A 217 -17.48 -15.79 -13.23
N HIS A 218 -17.75 -15.29 -12.01
CA HIS A 218 -18.16 -16.10 -10.87
C HIS A 218 -19.47 -16.89 -11.12
N ASP A 219 -20.41 -16.30 -11.88
CA ASP A 219 -21.77 -16.84 -12.05
C ASP A 219 -21.94 -17.75 -13.28
N ALA A 220 -20.97 -17.81 -14.19
CA ALA A 220 -21.21 -18.40 -15.50
C ALA A 220 -20.21 -19.51 -15.90
N HIS A 221 -19.21 -19.82 -15.08
CA HIS A 221 -18.07 -20.70 -15.46
C HIS A 221 -17.49 -20.34 -16.84
N ARG A 222 -17.59 -19.05 -17.22
CA ARG A 222 -17.09 -18.54 -18.49
C ARG A 222 -15.80 -17.81 -18.28
N GLU A 223 -14.82 -18.17 -19.07
CA GLU A 223 -13.57 -17.44 -19.15
C GLU A 223 -13.58 -16.51 -20.36
N ARG A 224 -12.94 -15.37 -20.20
CA ARG A 224 -12.73 -14.40 -21.25
C ARG A 224 -11.26 -13.99 -21.26
N GLU A 225 -10.60 -14.17 -22.38
CA GLU A 225 -9.28 -13.62 -22.61
C GLU A 225 -9.38 -12.17 -23.11
N ILE A 226 -8.60 -11.27 -22.50
CA ILE A 226 -8.50 -9.88 -22.92
C ILE A 226 -7.04 -9.54 -23.19
N GLN A 227 -6.78 -8.72 -24.21
CA GLN A 227 -5.46 -8.16 -24.48
C GLN A 227 -5.00 -7.31 -23.29
N ASN A 228 -3.72 -7.39 -22.92
CA ASN A 228 -3.23 -6.70 -21.74
C ASN A 228 -1.72 -6.47 -21.80
N ASP A 229 -1.31 -5.23 -21.55
CA ASP A 229 0.10 -4.82 -21.44
C ASP A 229 0.53 -4.66 -19.98
N LEU A 230 -0.37 -4.20 -19.10
CA LEU A 230 -0.05 -3.92 -17.69
C LEU A 230 -1.20 -4.37 -16.77
N VAL A 231 -0.84 -4.90 -15.61
CA VAL A 231 -1.79 -5.29 -14.56
C VAL A 231 -1.46 -4.57 -13.26
N PHE A 232 -2.43 -3.85 -12.71
CA PHE A 232 -2.34 -3.25 -11.38
C PHE A 232 -3.24 -3.99 -10.40
N ILE A 233 -2.66 -4.70 -9.44
CA ILE A 233 -3.42 -5.44 -8.41
C ILE A 233 -3.62 -4.53 -7.20
N LEU A 234 -4.79 -3.92 -7.10
CA LEU A 234 -5.19 -2.99 -6.04
C LEU A 234 -6.35 -3.57 -5.20
N ALA A 235 -6.25 -4.86 -4.91
CA ALA A 235 -7.24 -5.66 -4.17
C ALA A 235 -7.18 -5.48 -2.64
N GLY A 236 -6.52 -4.43 -2.17
CA GLY A 236 -6.27 -4.16 -0.75
C GLY A 236 -4.96 -4.80 -0.25
N GLY A 237 -4.74 -4.69 1.06
CA GLY A 237 -3.57 -5.28 1.71
C GLY A 237 -3.98 -6.35 2.73
N GLU A 238 -3.08 -7.27 2.97
CA GLU A 238 -3.19 -8.20 4.08
C GLU A 238 -2.58 -7.56 5.32
N LEU A 239 -3.36 -7.47 6.38
CA LEU A 239 -2.85 -7.00 7.67
C LEU A 239 -1.74 -7.96 8.13
N PRO A 240 -0.71 -7.48 8.82
CA PRO A 240 0.38 -8.31 9.33
C PRO A 240 -0.07 -9.17 10.53
N THR A 241 -1.27 -9.72 10.45
CA THR A 241 -1.95 -10.45 11.53
C THR A 241 -1.18 -11.70 11.91
N ALA A 242 -0.58 -12.40 10.96
CA ALA A 242 0.23 -13.57 11.23
C ALA A 242 1.45 -13.21 12.09
N LEU A 243 2.23 -12.21 11.65
CA LEU A 243 3.39 -11.71 12.42
C LEU A 243 3.00 -11.24 13.83
N LEU A 244 1.86 -10.55 13.97
CA LEU A 244 1.40 -10.06 15.26
C LEU A 244 0.98 -11.21 16.19
N LYS A 245 0.28 -12.22 15.67
CA LYS A 245 -0.09 -13.42 16.44
C LYS A 245 1.13 -14.23 16.85
N GLU A 246 2.08 -14.43 15.96
CA GLU A 246 3.35 -15.12 16.26
C GLU A 246 4.17 -14.36 17.33
N ALA A 247 4.07 -13.03 17.34
CA ALA A 247 4.66 -12.19 18.38
C ALA A 247 3.91 -12.23 19.73
N GLY A 248 2.86 -13.05 19.85
CA GLY A 248 2.06 -13.17 21.08
C GLY A 248 1.03 -12.06 21.27
N ILE A 249 0.74 -11.26 20.23
CA ILE A 249 -0.26 -10.18 20.32
C ILE A 249 -1.65 -10.75 20.06
N SER A 250 -2.53 -10.61 21.04
CA SER A 250 -3.95 -10.96 20.89
C SER A 250 -4.65 -9.96 19.97
N ILE A 251 -5.40 -10.48 18.99
CA ILE A 251 -6.11 -9.66 18.01
C ILE A 251 -7.58 -10.04 18.02
N ASP A 252 -8.42 -9.09 18.43
CA ASP A 252 -9.87 -9.22 18.36
C ASP A 252 -10.40 -8.61 17.07
N ILE A 253 -11.23 -9.36 16.35
CA ILE A 253 -11.94 -8.88 15.17
C ILE A 253 -13.34 -8.45 15.61
N LYS A 254 -13.60 -7.14 15.56
CA LYS A 254 -14.94 -6.61 15.81
C LYS A 254 -15.66 -6.37 14.47
N TYR A 255 -16.84 -6.93 14.35
CA TYR A 255 -17.76 -6.68 13.24
C TYR A 255 -18.84 -5.72 13.76
N GLY A 256 -18.97 -4.56 13.11
CA GLY A 256 -19.98 -3.55 13.48
C GLY A 256 -19.63 -2.16 12.94
N GLU A 257 -20.60 -1.25 12.94
CA GLU A 257 -20.36 0.15 12.65
C GLU A 257 -19.51 0.78 13.76
N ALA A 258 -18.53 1.62 13.37
CA ALA A 258 -17.76 2.38 14.32
C ALA A 258 -18.71 3.39 15.00
N ILE A 259 -19.12 3.13 16.22
CA ILE A 259 -19.77 4.14 17.06
C ILE A 259 -18.66 5.10 17.47
N LEU A 260 -18.58 6.23 16.77
CA LEU A 260 -17.78 7.36 17.21
C LEU A 260 -18.43 7.90 18.50
N LYS A 261 -17.75 7.70 19.63
CA LYS A 261 -18.03 8.45 20.87
C LYS A 261 -17.18 9.69 20.89
#